data_f0daa9cd8e6c1819c9c08bb45369265e
#
_entry.id   f0daa9cd8e6c1819c9c08bb45369265e
#
_cell.length_a   1.000
_cell.length_b   1.000
_cell.length_c   1.000
_cell.angle_alpha   90.00
_cell.angle_beta   90.00
_cell.angle_gamma   90.00
#
_symmetry.space_group_name_H-M   'P 1'
#
loop_
_entity.id
_entity.type
_entity.pdbx_description
1 polymer ?
#
loop_
_entity_poly.entity_id
_entity_poly.type
_entity_poly.pdbx_seq_one_letter_code
_entity_poly.pdbx_strand_id
1 'polypeptide(L)'
;MLLSFAFYGASFLFSIPLCKTLALENSQYDNIEHYFNEDIPTFLPDQDTTQTNSDTVPSRNYTVVIDAGHGGTDPGSIGYKTKVHEDKLNLQMSKLLKSKLESAGINVVMTRDSDNALIDGAGRKWKRKEMEARRELIIKTRPNMVISLHQNSYTNHSLRGAQVFYDKKSEISKQIADSIQEQFKLNLDKSIKATSPGDYFMLKCSSAPSVIVECGFLSNEEDEKLLMNPAYQEKIIDSIYKGIVNFFQIK
;
A
#
# COMPACT_ATOMS: atom_id res chain seq x y z
N MET A 1 -48.85 -37.76 32.47
CA MET A 1 -47.45 -38.00 32.77
C MET A 1 -46.69 -37.76 31.45
N LEU A 2 -46.29 -36.50 31.22
CA LEU A 2 -45.65 -36.02 30.02
C LEU A 2 -44.24 -35.55 30.39
N LEU A 3 -43.24 -36.26 29.88
CA LEU A 3 -41.82 -35.92 30.03
C LEU A 3 -41.41 -34.96 28.90
N SER A 4 -41.03 -33.75 29.29
CA SER A 4 -40.42 -32.74 28.40
C SER A 4 -38.91 -32.96 28.37
N PHE A 5 -38.34 -33.25 27.19
CA PHE A 5 -36.90 -33.21 26.97
C PHE A 5 -36.52 -31.83 26.41
N ALA A 6 -35.74 -31.08 27.19
CA ALA A 6 -35.09 -29.83 26.73
C ALA A 6 -33.78 -30.18 26.07
N PHE A 7 -33.65 -29.85 24.78
CA PHE A 7 -32.38 -29.87 24.05
C PHE A 7 -31.63 -28.54 24.29
N TYR A 8 -30.53 -28.59 25.00
CA TYR A 8 -29.53 -27.50 25.02
C TYR A 8 -28.64 -27.63 23.79
N GLY A 9 -28.89 -26.79 22.80
CA GLY A 9 -28.02 -26.59 21.66
C GLY A 9 -26.92 -25.60 22.02
N ALA A 10 -25.68 -26.07 22.26
CA ALA A 10 -24.51 -25.22 22.37
C ALA A 10 -24.08 -24.79 20.96
N SER A 11 -24.37 -23.54 20.60
CA SER A 11 -23.83 -22.92 19.39
C SER A 11 -22.38 -22.52 19.63
N PHE A 12 -21.44 -23.34 19.18
CA PHE A 12 -20.05 -22.96 19.06
C PHE A 12 -19.92 -22.05 17.84
N LEU A 13 -19.91 -20.74 18.08
CA LEU A 13 -19.48 -19.75 17.10
C LEU A 13 -17.95 -19.83 16.95
N PHE A 14 -17.50 -20.56 15.94
CA PHE A 14 -16.12 -20.44 15.46
C PHE A 14 -15.99 -19.08 14.76
N SER A 15 -15.52 -18.08 15.48
CA SER A 15 -15.01 -16.85 14.87
C SER A 15 -13.66 -17.15 14.22
N ILE A 16 -13.67 -17.55 12.94
CA ILE A 16 -12.48 -17.57 12.10
C ILE A 16 -12.09 -16.10 11.88
N PRO A 17 -10.87 -15.66 12.19
CA PRO A 17 -10.50 -14.28 11.96
C PRO A 17 -10.54 -14.00 10.45
N LEU A 18 -11.42 -13.12 10.04
CA LEU A 18 -11.67 -12.67 8.65
C LEU A 18 -10.40 -12.24 7.91
N CYS A 19 -9.35 -11.89 8.67
CA CYS A 19 -8.06 -11.42 8.17
C CYS A 19 -7.25 -12.49 7.41
N LYS A 20 -7.37 -13.78 7.76
CA LYS A 20 -6.62 -14.87 7.07
C LYS A 20 -7.19 -15.18 5.69
N THR A 21 -8.49 -15.01 5.50
CA THR A 21 -9.16 -15.32 4.23
C THR A 21 -8.90 -14.25 3.16
N LEU A 22 -8.74 -12.99 3.56
CA LEU A 22 -8.45 -11.88 2.64
C LEU A 22 -7.06 -11.96 2.00
N ALA A 23 -6.07 -12.49 2.75
CA ALA A 23 -4.71 -12.64 2.26
C ALA A 23 -4.53 -13.82 1.27
N LEU A 24 -5.42 -14.82 1.33
CA LEU A 24 -5.26 -16.07 0.55
C LEU A 24 -5.85 -16.02 -0.86
N GLU A 25 -6.82 -15.16 -1.14
CA GLU A 25 -7.51 -15.12 -2.45
C GLU A 25 -7.00 -14.03 -3.41
N ASN A 26 -6.22 -13.06 -2.95
CA ASN A 26 -5.45 -12.17 -3.83
C ASN A 26 -4.24 -12.87 -4.49
N SER A 27 -4.07 -14.17 -4.22
CA SER A 27 -2.89 -14.96 -4.59
C SER A 27 -2.74 -15.26 -6.10
N GLN A 28 -3.57 -14.75 -6.97
CA GLN A 28 -3.36 -14.93 -8.42
C GLN A 28 -2.05 -14.28 -8.92
N TYR A 29 -1.43 -13.41 -8.10
CA TYR A 29 -0.20 -12.70 -8.39
C TYR A 29 0.97 -13.06 -7.46
N ASP A 30 0.74 -13.80 -6.35
CA ASP A 30 1.69 -13.98 -5.25
C ASP A 30 2.69 -15.13 -5.41
N ASN A 31 2.58 -15.96 -6.46
CA ASN A 31 3.50 -17.10 -6.69
C ASN A 31 4.91 -16.71 -7.20
N ILE A 32 5.31 -15.45 -7.06
CA ILE A 32 6.66 -14.99 -7.44
C ILE A 32 7.66 -15.21 -6.28
N GLU A 33 7.20 -15.34 -5.05
CA GLU A 33 8.02 -15.36 -3.84
C GLU A 33 8.95 -16.57 -3.69
N HIS A 34 8.69 -17.69 -4.34
CA HIS A 34 9.55 -18.89 -4.22
C HIS A 34 10.91 -18.78 -4.90
N TYR A 35 11.23 -17.64 -5.54
CA TYR A 35 12.43 -17.49 -6.37
C TYR A 35 13.49 -16.52 -5.84
N PHE A 36 13.23 -15.83 -4.73
CA PHE A 36 14.13 -14.80 -4.21
C PHE A 36 14.64 -15.15 -2.80
N ASN A 37 15.52 -16.19 -2.72
CA ASN A 37 16.33 -16.46 -1.54
C ASN A 37 17.77 -15.98 -1.80
N GLU A 38 17.99 -14.69 -1.77
CA GLU A 38 19.34 -14.12 -1.69
C GLU A 38 19.39 -13.07 -0.57
N ASP A 39 20.51 -13.01 0.13
CA ASP A 39 20.74 -12.18 1.31
C ASP A 39 20.48 -10.70 1.02
N ILE A 40 19.47 -10.14 1.68
CA ILE A 40 19.16 -8.70 1.65
C ILE A 40 20.15 -8.00 2.59
N PRO A 41 20.97 -7.05 2.12
CA PRO A 41 21.83 -6.28 3.00
C PRO A 41 21.00 -5.55 4.07
N THR A 42 21.29 -5.80 5.33
CA THR A 42 20.68 -5.06 6.45
C THR A 42 21.29 -3.66 6.52
N PHE A 43 20.47 -2.64 6.25
CA PHE A 43 20.84 -1.25 6.40
C PHE A 43 20.33 -0.75 7.76
N LEU A 44 21.26 -0.49 8.67
CA LEU A 44 21.00 0.33 9.86
C LEU A 44 21.38 1.79 9.50
N PRO A 45 20.52 2.78 9.78
CA PRO A 45 20.93 4.17 9.61
C PRO A 45 22.05 4.49 10.59
N ASP A 46 23.18 4.99 10.08
CA ASP A 46 24.30 5.49 10.89
C ASP A 46 23.78 6.54 11.87
N GLN A 47 23.94 6.25 13.16
CA GLN A 47 23.78 7.20 14.24
C GLN A 47 25.11 7.97 14.38
N ASP A 48 25.34 8.96 13.52
CA ASP A 48 26.44 9.89 13.75
C ASP A 48 26.00 10.95 14.76
N THR A 49 26.46 10.77 16.00
CA THR A 49 26.28 11.71 17.10
C THR A 49 27.47 12.67 17.14
N THR A 50 27.42 13.72 16.33
CA THR A 50 28.22 14.91 16.59
C THR A 50 27.30 16.10 16.83
N GLN A 51 27.17 16.48 18.11
CA GLN A 51 26.53 17.72 18.54
C GLN A 51 27.32 18.91 18.06
N THR A 52 26.72 19.74 17.21
CA THR A 52 27.10 21.13 17.06
C THR A 52 25.86 22.00 17.20
N ASN A 53 25.86 22.83 18.24
CA ASN A 53 24.81 23.83 18.49
C ASN A 53 24.79 24.87 17.37
N SER A 54 23.72 24.85 16.57
CA SER A 54 23.22 26.04 15.85
C SER A 54 21.71 25.86 15.67
N ASP A 55 20.94 26.88 16.03
CA ASP A 55 19.47 26.92 15.97
C ASP A 55 18.86 26.92 14.54
N THR A 56 19.48 26.21 13.61
CA THR A 56 18.89 25.88 12.32
C THR A 56 18.48 24.43 12.37
N VAL A 57 17.17 24.17 12.38
CA VAL A 57 16.63 22.83 12.17
C VAL A 57 17.28 22.26 10.91
N PRO A 58 18.07 21.17 10.99
CA PRO A 58 18.68 20.59 9.80
C PRO A 58 17.56 20.20 8.85
N SER A 59 17.60 20.70 7.61
CA SER A 59 16.69 20.25 6.56
C SER A 59 16.94 18.76 6.35
N ARG A 60 16.14 17.90 6.97
CA ARG A 60 16.21 16.46 6.74
C ARG A 60 15.72 16.22 5.32
N ASN A 61 16.65 15.93 4.40
CA ASN A 61 16.32 15.58 3.02
C ASN A 61 15.70 14.18 2.99
N TYR A 62 14.38 14.09 3.21
CA TYR A 62 13.68 12.83 3.05
C TYR A 62 13.53 12.51 1.57
N THR A 63 13.69 11.23 1.23
CA THR A 63 13.40 10.68 -0.09
C THR A 63 12.34 9.59 0.04
N VAL A 64 11.25 9.72 -0.71
CA VAL A 64 10.18 8.75 -0.79
C VAL A 64 10.14 8.16 -2.20
N VAL A 65 10.09 6.83 -2.30
CA VAL A 65 9.73 6.18 -3.56
C VAL A 65 8.22 5.97 -3.57
N ILE A 66 7.56 6.46 -4.62
CA ILE A 66 6.17 6.14 -4.92
C ILE A 66 6.14 5.09 -6.01
N ASP A 67 5.61 3.93 -5.69
CA ASP A 67 5.35 2.87 -6.64
C ASP A 67 3.91 2.97 -7.13
N ALA A 68 3.73 3.33 -8.39
CA ALA A 68 2.42 3.29 -9.04
C ALA A 68 2.18 1.86 -9.54
N GLY A 69 1.40 1.08 -8.79
CA GLY A 69 1.17 -0.33 -9.08
C GLY A 69 0.70 -0.60 -10.51
N HIS A 70 1.06 -1.77 -11.07
CA HIS A 70 0.74 -2.19 -12.43
C HIS A 70 1.34 -1.27 -13.51
N GLY A 71 0.79 -1.28 -14.74
CA GLY A 71 1.21 -0.43 -15.86
C GLY A 71 1.58 -1.23 -17.11
N GLY A 72 1.62 -0.54 -18.25
CA GLY A 72 1.90 -1.16 -19.55
C GLY A 72 0.85 -2.19 -19.93
N THR A 73 1.28 -3.44 -20.10
CA THR A 73 0.38 -4.56 -20.45
C THR A 73 -0.34 -5.17 -19.23
N ASP A 74 -0.04 -4.70 -18.03
CA ASP A 74 -0.69 -5.13 -16.78
C ASP A 74 -1.68 -4.07 -16.30
N PRO A 75 -2.98 -4.23 -16.57
CA PRO A 75 -3.98 -3.25 -16.18
C PRO A 75 -4.32 -3.29 -14.67
N GLY A 76 -3.82 -4.30 -13.93
CA GLY A 76 -4.31 -4.58 -12.58
C GLY A 76 -5.76 -5.06 -12.56
N SER A 77 -6.47 -4.76 -11.50
CA SER A 77 -7.90 -5.02 -11.37
C SER A 77 -8.70 -4.14 -12.33
N ILE A 78 -9.84 -4.68 -12.77
CA ILE A 78 -10.75 -3.96 -13.68
C ILE A 78 -12.02 -3.63 -12.92
N GLY A 79 -12.42 -2.36 -12.97
CA GLY A 79 -13.61 -1.84 -12.32
C GLY A 79 -14.86 -2.65 -12.66
N TYR A 80 -15.66 -2.96 -11.64
CA TYR A 80 -16.82 -3.83 -11.77
C TYR A 80 -17.87 -3.28 -12.74
N LYS A 81 -18.19 -1.99 -12.67
CA LYS A 81 -19.19 -1.31 -13.49
C LYS A 81 -18.59 -0.57 -14.68
N THR A 82 -17.63 0.28 -14.42
CA THR A 82 -17.09 1.24 -15.40
C THR A 82 -16.02 0.66 -16.28
N LYS A 83 -15.45 -0.49 -15.89
CA LYS A 83 -14.29 -1.10 -16.55
C LYS A 83 -13.03 -0.25 -16.53
N VAL A 84 -12.95 0.69 -15.59
CA VAL A 84 -11.71 1.45 -15.35
C VAL A 84 -10.59 0.49 -14.96
N HIS A 85 -9.40 0.74 -15.45
CA HIS A 85 -8.21 -0.04 -15.12
C HIS A 85 -7.54 0.51 -13.86
N GLU A 86 -7.10 -0.36 -12.99
CA GLU A 86 -6.40 -0.01 -11.76
C GLU A 86 -5.12 0.78 -12.04
N ASP A 87 -4.33 0.37 -13.03
CA ASP A 87 -3.05 1.03 -13.37
C ASP A 87 -3.20 2.53 -13.68
N LYS A 88 -4.33 2.94 -14.27
CA LYS A 88 -4.62 4.36 -14.57
C LYS A 88 -4.89 5.16 -13.30
N LEU A 89 -5.68 4.62 -12.40
CA LEU A 89 -5.97 5.25 -11.11
C LEU A 89 -4.71 5.32 -10.24
N ASN A 90 -3.93 4.24 -10.20
CA ASN A 90 -2.67 4.20 -9.45
C ASN A 90 -1.70 5.28 -9.93
N LEU A 91 -1.53 5.44 -11.26
CA LEU A 91 -0.67 6.47 -11.82
C LEU A 91 -1.17 7.89 -11.51
N GLN A 92 -2.48 8.12 -11.71
CA GLN A 92 -3.09 9.44 -11.44
C GLN A 92 -2.90 9.85 -9.98
N MET A 93 -3.23 8.96 -9.05
CA MET A 93 -3.13 9.22 -7.61
C MET A 93 -1.66 9.33 -7.16
N SER A 94 -0.74 8.55 -7.73
CA SER A 94 0.69 8.65 -7.48
C SER A 94 1.25 10.02 -7.87
N LYS A 95 0.82 10.58 -9.00
CA LYS A 95 1.22 11.93 -9.44
C LYS A 95 0.70 13.01 -8.49
N LEU A 96 -0.53 12.88 -7.99
CA LEU A 96 -1.07 13.81 -6.99
C LEU A 96 -0.26 13.74 -5.69
N LEU A 97 0.05 12.54 -5.21
CA LEU A 97 0.87 12.36 -4.01
C LEU A 97 2.28 12.95 -4.19
N LYS A 98 2.92 12.67 -5.34
CA LYS A 98 4.23 13.24 -5.68
C LYS A 98 4.21 14.77 -5.56
N SER A 99 3.26 15.43 -6.20
CA SER A 99 3.15 16.90 -6.17
C SER A 99 3.04 17.44 -4.74
N LYS A 100 2.23 16.81 -3.88
CA LYS A 100 2.07 17.24 -2.48
C LYS A 100 3.35 17.03 -1.65
N LEU A 101 4.02 15.89 -1.81
CA LEU A 101 5.26 15.61 -1.09
C LEU A 101 6.39 16.55 -1.53
N GLU A 102 6.54 16.80 -2.81
CA GLU A 102 7.55 17.74 -3.34
C GLU A 102 7.29 19.18 -2.87
N SER A 103 6.02 19.60 -2.80
CA SER A 103 5.64 20.90 -2.24
C SER A 103 5.99 21.05 -0.76
N ALA A 104 6.11 19.93 -0.02
CA ALA A 104 6.58 19.90 1.37
C ALA A 104 8.11 19.71 1.51
N GLY A 105 8.86 19.80 0.40
CA GLY A 105 10.32 19.66 0.42
C GLY A 105 10.83 18.22 0.53
N ILE A 106 9.99 17.21 0.26
CA ILE A 106 10.36 15.81 0.24
C ILE A 106 10.77 15.42 -1.19
N ASN A 107 11.94 14.82 -1.36
CA ASN A 107 12.33 14.26 -2.65
C ASN A 107 11.48 13.05 -3.03
N VAL A 108 10.99 13.00 -4.26
CA VAL A 108 10.17 11.89 -4.73
C VAL A 108 10.75 11.26 -5.98
N VAL A 109 10.87 9.94 -5.95
CA VAL A 109 11.18 9.10 -7.12
C VAL A 109 9.98 8.20 -7.38
N MET A 110 9.51 8.14 -8.63
CA MET A 110 8.41 7.24 -9.02
C MET A 110 8.95 6.01 -9.75
N THR A 111 8.36 4.85 -9.54
CA THR A 111 8.69 3.64 -10.33
C THR A 111 8.26 3.77 -11.78
N ARG A 112 7.19 4.52 -12.06
CA ARG A 112 6.76 4.95 -13.39
C ARG A 112 6.00 6.27 -13.30
N ASP A 113 6.12 7.09 -14.32
CA ASP A 113 5.45 8.40 -14.43
C ASP A 113 4.55 8.50 -15.69
N SER A 114 4.43 7.41 -16.41
CA SER A 114 3.62 7.26 -17.63
C SER A 114 2.77 6.00 -17.57
N ASP A 115 1.93 5.80 -18.58
CA ASP A 115 1.12 4.58 -18.72
C ASP A 115 1.95 3.32 -18.97
N ASN A 116 3.21 3.47 -19.36
CA ASN A 116 4.11 2.35 -19.56
C ASN A 116 4.52 1.73 -18.22
N ALA A 117 4.85 0.45 -18.25
CA ALA A 117 5.59 -0.20 -17.19
C ALA A 117 7.05 0.31 -17.17
N LEU A 118 7.79 0.01 -16.10
CA LEU A 118 9.21 0.39 -16.00
C LEU A 118 10.06 -0.29 -17.06
N ILE A 119 9.67 -1.50 -17.49
CA ILE A 119 10.23 -2.20 -18.64
C ILE A 119 9.13 -2.69 -19.58
N ASP A 120 9.41 -2.71 -20.87
CA ASP A 120 8.46 -3.18 -21.88
C ASP A 120 8.34 -4.71 -21.89
N GLY A 121 7.14 -5.22 -22.16
CA GLY A 121 6.89 -6.64 -22.31
C GLY A 121 5.50 -7.09 -21.89
N ALA A 122 5.33 -8.41 -21.83
CA ALA A 122 4.09 -9.05 -21.42
C ALA A 122 4.32 -10.49 -20.89
N GLY A 123 3.33 -11.00 -20.15
CA GLY A 123 3.30 -12.36 -19.63
C GLY A 123 4.14 -12.56 -18.38
N ARG A 124 4.12 -13.80 -17.84
CA ARG A 124 4.68 -14.13 -16.52
C ARG A 124 6.17 -13.81 -16.38
N LYS A 125 6.99 -14.12 -17.38
CA LYS A 125 8.44 -13.83 -17.34
C LYS A 125 8.72 -12.34 -17.35
N TRP A 126 7.90 -11.56 -18.08
CA TRP A 126 7.99 -10.11 -18.07
C TRP A 126 7.58 -9.55 -16.71
N LYS A 127 6.46 -10.00 -16.11
CA LYS A 127 6.01 -9.52 -14.79
C LYS A 127 7.11 -9.67 -13.73
N ARG A 128 7.82 -10.81 -13.72
CA ARG A 128 8.94 -11.02 -12.81
C ARG A 128 10.07 -10.00 -13.04
N LYS A 129 10.46 -9.76 -14.29
CA LYS A 129 11.50 -8.77 -14.62
C LYS A 129 11.08 -7.35 -14.24
N GLU A 130 9.80 -7.02 -14.47
CA GLU A 130 9.21 -5.74 -14.09
C GLU A 130 9.30 -5.53 -12.56
N MET A 131 8.94 -6.51 -11.76
CA MET A 131 9.05 -6.44 -10.31
C MET A 131 10.51 -6.31 -9.85
N GLU A 132 11.44 -7.02 -10.52
CA GLU A 132 12.87 -6.90 -10.22
C GLU A 132 13.42 -5.52 -10.58
N ALA A 133 13.00 -4.93 -11.70
CA ALA A 133 13.40 -3.57 -12.08
C ALA A 133 12.90 -2.51 -11.06
N ARG A 134 11.68 -2.69 -10.52
CA ARG A 134 11.18 -1.84 -9.42
C ARG A 134 12.03 -1.98 -8.17
N ARG A 135 12.37 -3.22 -7.79
CA ARG A 135 13.29 -3.50 -6.67
C ARG A 135 14.65 -2.81 -6.86
N GLU A 136 15.27 -2.97 -8.03
CA GLU A 136 16.56 -2.35 -8.35
C GLU A 136 16.51 -0.81 -8.24
N LEU A 137 15.43 -0.18 -8.74
CA LEU A 137 15.21 1.24 -8.60
C LEU A 137 15.14 1.64 -7.11
N ILE A 138 14.39 0.93 -6.30
CA ILE A 138 14.26 1.19 -4.86
C ILE A 138 15.62 1.06 -4.16
N ILE A 139 16.35 -0.04 -4.40
CA ILE A 139 17.66 -0.28 -3.80
C ILE A 139 18.64 0.82 -4.21
N LYS A 140 18.66 1.22 -5.49
CA LYS A 140 19.52 2.29 -6.00
C LYS A 140 19.17 3.66 -5.38
N THR A 141 17.88 3.93 -5.18
CA THR A 141 17.40 5.20 -4.62
C THR A 141 17.71 5.33 -3.14
N ARG A 142 17.77 4.21 -2.39
CA ARG A 142 17.92 4.19 -0.91
C ARG A 142 16.95 5.14 -0.21
N PRO A 143 15.65 5.00 -0.42
CA PRO A 143 14.68 5.93 0.12
C PRO A 143 14.47 5.74 1.62
N ASN A 144 13.95 6.76 2.29
CA ASN A 144 13.50 6.66 3.68
C ASN A 144 12.18 5.90 3.81
N MET A 145 11.41 5.77 2.71
CA MET A 145 10.10 5.11 2.68
C MET A 145 9.72 4.74 1.25
N VAL A 146 9.01 3.62 1.10
CA VAL A 146 8.36 3.21 -0.15
C VAL A 146 6.85 3.17 0.08
N ILE A 147 6.09 3.85 -0.79
CA ILE A 147 4.62 3.84 -0.81
C ILE A 147 4.17 3.26 -2.14
N SER A 148 3.60 2.06 -2.12
CA SER A 148 2.99 1.45 -3.31
C SER A 148 1.49 1.72 -3.31
N LEU A 149 0.97 2.35 -4.38
CA LEU A 149 -0.46 2.69 -4.52
C LEU A 149 -1.16 1.68 -5.41
N HIS A 150 -2.26 1.16 -4.90
CA HIS A 150 -3.10 0.13 -5.51
C HIS A 150 -4.59 0.39 -5.29
N GLN A 151 -5.42 -0.37 -6.01
CA GLN A 151 -6.87 -0.45 -5.82
C GLN A 151 -7.24 -1.91 -5.58
N ASN A 152 -7.86 -2.19 -4.46
CA ASN A 152 -8.22 -3.54 -4.07
C ASN A 152 -9.32 -4.13 -4.97
N SER A 153 -9.37 -5.44 -5.02
CA SER A 153 -10.46 -6.18 -5.67
C SER A 153 -10.70 -7.50 -4.94
N TYR A 154 -11.97 -7.88 -4.79
CA TYR A 154 -12.32 -9.12 -4.12
C TYR A 154 -13.63 -9.69 -4.65
N THR A 155 -13.81 -11.02 -4.51
CA THR A 155 -15.04 -11.72 -4.95
C THR A 155 -16.27 -11.29 -4.18
N ASN A 156 -16.12 -10.90 -2.89
CA ASN A 156 -17.20 -10.32 -2.12
C ASN A 156 -17.31 -8.81 -2.39
N HIS A 157 -18.23 -8.44 -3.25
CA HIS A 157 -18.49 -7.05 -3.65
C HIS A 157 -19.01 -6.13 -2.53
N SER A 158 -19.30 -6.65 -1.33
CA SER A 158 -19.68 -5.82 -0.18
C SER A 158 -18.48 -5.24 0.57
N LEU A 159 -17.26 -5.72 0.28
CA LEU A 159 -16.04 -5.17 0.88
C LEU A 159 -15.72 -3.82 0.27
N ARG A 160 -15.38 -2.85 1.14
CA ARG A 160 -15.11 -1.47 0.77
C ARG A 160 -14.17 -0.76 1.73
N GLY A 161 -13.66 0.39 1.31
CA GLY A 161 -12.84 1.30 2.11
C GLY A 161 -11.34 1.09 1.92
N ALA A 162 -10.57 2.14 2.18
CA ALA A 162 -9.12 2.13 2.06
C ALA A 162 -8.46 1.31 3.18
N GLN A 163 -7.36 0.63 2.86
CA GLN A 163 -6.60 -0.19 3.80
C GLN A 163 -5.11 -0.12 3.50
N VAL A 164 -4.26 -0.09 4.56
CA VAL A 164 -2.81 -0.09 4.41
C VAL A 164 -2.24 -1.42 4.87
N PHE A 165 -1.36 -1.99 4.04
CA PHE A 165 -0.63 -3.23 4.32
C PHE A 165 0.84 -2.95 4.59
N TYR A 166 1.45 -3.79 5.44
CA TYR A 166 2.85 -3.70 5.85
C TYR A 166 3.47 -5.10 6.02
N ASP A 167 4.81 -5.21 5.98
CA ASP A 167 5.48 -6.45 6.37
C ASP A 167 5.42 -6.65 7.88
N LYS A 168 4.87 -7.80 8.33
CA LYS A 168 4.76 -8.15 9.75
C LYS A 168 6.08 -8.17 10.52
N LYS A 169 7.22 -8.25 9.82
CA LYS A 169 8.56 -8.24 10.40
C LYS A 169 9.13 -6.82 10.56
N SER A 170 8.49 -5.81 9.98
CA SER A 170 8.96 -4.42 10.00
C SER A 170 8.06 -3.56 10.90
N GLU A 171 8.54 -3.27 12.11
CA GLU A 171 7.83 -2.37 13.04
C GLU A 171 7.73 -0.95 12.48
N ILE A 172 8.77 -0.48 11.77
CA ILE A 172 8.77 0.85 11.13
C ILE A 172 7.69 0.91 10.04
N SER A 173 7.59 -0.10 9.18
CA SER A 173 6.53 -0.16 8.16
C SER A 173 5.13 -0.20 8.79
N LYS A 174 4.98 -0.87 9.94
CA LYS A 174 3.73 -0.86 10.71
C LYS A 174 3.38 0.53 11.21
N GLN A 175 4.34 1.27 11.78
CA GLN A 175 4.11 2.65 12.26
C GLN A 175 3.71 3.58 11.11
N ILE A 176 4.33 3.46 9.94
CA ILE A 176 3.95 4.20 8.73
C ILE A 176 2.51 3.85 8.33
N ALA A 177 2.19 2.55 8.26
CA ALA A 177 0.87 2.08 7.90
C ALA A 177 -0.20 2.61 8.88
N ASP A 178 0.06 2.54 10.17
CA ASP A 178 -0.86 3.01 11.22
C ASP A 178 -1.07 4.53 11.12
N SER A 179 0.00 5.31 10.85
CA SER A 179 -0.10 6.75 10.66
C SER A 179 -1.00 7.13 9.48
N ILE A 180 -0.87 6.43 8.34
CA ILE A 180 -1.72 6.66 7.17
C ILE A 180 -3.16 6.19 7.45
N GLN A 181 -3.34 5.00 8.03
CA GLN A 181 -4.66 4.43 8.31
C GLN A 181 -5.45 5.30 9.29
N GLU A 182 -4.78 5.94 10.26
CA GLU A 182 -5.42 6.88 11.17
C GLU A 182 -5.96 8.11 10.41
N GLN A 183 -5.22 8.63 9.44
CA GLN A 183 -5.71 9.73 8.60
C GLN A 183 -6.91 9.31 7.73
N PHE A 184 -6.94 8.08 7.25
CA PHE A 184 -8.13 7.54 6.57
C PHE A 184 -9.34 7.51 7.49
N LYS A 185 -9.20 7.05 8.73
CA LYS A 185 -10.30 7.05 9.72
C LYS A 185 -10.82 8.46 10.03
N LEU A 186 -9.93 9.45 10.03
CA LEU A 186 -10.30 10.84 10.33
C LEU A 186 -10.99 11.54 9.15
N ASN A 187 -10.60 11.24 7.91
CA ASN A 187 -10.96 12.04 6.74
C ASN A 187 -11.91 11.33 5.76
N LEU A 188 -12.01 10.00 5.81
CA LEU A 188 -12.85 9.21 4.92
C LEU A 188 -14.03 8.60 5.67
N ASP A 189 -14.27 7.30 5.51
CA ASP A 189 -15.35 6.58 6.18
C ASP A 189 -14.84 5.92 7.48
N LYS A 190 -15.64 6.05 8.56
CA LYS A 190 -15.33 5.42 9.86
C LYS A 190 -15.39 3.89 9.83
N SER A 191 -15.98 3.30 8.80
CA SER A 191 -16.02 1.84 8.60
C SER A 191 -14.70 1.24 8.10
N ILE A 192 -13.69 2.05 7.82
CA ILE A 192 -12.38 1.64 7.33
C ILE A 192 -11.69 0.71 8.33
N LYS A 193 -11.12 -0.38 7.82
CA LYS A 193 -10.43 -1.42 8.58
C LYS A 193 -9.14 -0.91 9.22
N ALA A 194 -8.62 -1.68 10.16
CA ALA A 194 -7.26 -1.49 10.66
C ALA A 194 -6.23 -1.88 9.58
N THR A 195 -4.98 -1.45 9.77
CA THR A 195 -3.84 -1.94 9.00
C THR A 195 -3.72 -3.46 9.10
N SER A 196 -3.16 -4.09 8.08
CA SER A 196 -2.97 -5.53 8.05
C SER A 196 -1.57 -5.92 7.60
N PRO A 197 -0.99 -6.98 8.18
CA PRO A 197 0.20 -7.57 7.59
C PRO A 197 -0.15 -8.16 6.22
N GLY A 198 0.73 -7.92 5.24
CA GLY A 198 0.63 -8.45 3.87
C GLY A 198 1.85 -9.30 3.50
N ASP A 199 1.65 -10.20 2.56
CA ASP A 199 2.71 -11.04 2.00
C ASP A 199 2.94 -10.67 0.53
N TYR A 200 3.32 -9.40 0.31
CA TYR A 200 3.53 -8.84 -1.02
C TYR A 200 5.01 -8.60 -1.27
N PHE A 201 5.44 -8.85 -2.51
CA PHE A 201 6.82 -8.64 -2.94
C PHE A 201 7.33 -7.22 -2.61
N MET A 202 6.54 -6.19 -2.92
CA MET A 202 6.93 -4.78 -2.71
C MET A 202 7.15 -4.42 -1.23
N LEU A 203 6.57 -5.16 -0.30
CA LEU A 203 6.80 -4.95 1.13
C LEU A 203 8.15 -5.48 1.62
N LYS A 204 8.77 -6.41 0.85
CA LYS A 204 9.94 -7.20 1.26
C LYS A 204 11.12 -7.08 0.31
N CYS A 205 10.95 -6.44 -0.83
CA CYS A 205 11.93 -6.42 -1.91
C CYS A 205 13.19 -5.59 -1.59
N SER A 206 13.19 -4.82 -0.50
CA SER A 206 14.32 -4.01 -0.06
C SER A 206 14.34 -3.86 1.46
N SER A 207 15.41 -3.28 2.02
CA SER A 207 15.49 -2.91 3.43
C SER A 207 14.76 -1.61 3.77
N ALA A 208 14.30 -0.85 2.78
CA ALA A 208 13.57 0.39 3.01
C ALA A 208 12.18 0.09 3.61
N PRO A 209 11.73 0.82 4.63
CA PRO A 209 10.37 0.69 5.16
C PRO A 209 9.34 0.88 4.05
N SER A 210 8.45 -0.09 3.88
CA SER A 210 7.53 -0.15 2.74
C SER A 210 6.10 -0.42 3.18
N VAL A 211 5.15 0.24 2.55
CA VAL A 211 3.71 -0.02 2.72
C VAL A 211 3.00 -0.09 1.37
N ILE A 212 1.94 -0.87 1.30
CA ILE A 212 0.98 -0.88 0.19
C ILE A 212 -0.30 -0.21 0.67
N VAL A 213 -0.76 0.76 -0.09
CA VAL A 213 -2.01 1.48 0.17
C VAL A 213 -3.04 1.07 -0.87
N GLU A 214 -4.00 0.28 -0.42
CA GLU A 214 -5.22 -0.05 -1.18
C GLU A 214 -6.23 1.07 -0.96
N CYS A 215 -6.43 1.92 -1.96
CA CYS A 215 -7.21 3.15 -1.82
C CYS A 215 -8.73 2.91 -1.73
N GLY A 216 -9.20 1.73 -2.12
CA GLY A 216 -10.60 1.29 -2.11
C GLY A 216 -10.77 0.07 -3.00
N PHE A 217 -11.99 -0.44 -3.12
CA PHE A 217 -12.27 -1.68 -3.85
C PHE A 217 -12.90 -1.40 -5.22
N LEU A 218 -12.18 -1.69 -6.32
CA LEU A 218 -12.75 -1.63 -7.68
C LEU A 218 -13.84 -2.67 -7.93
N SER A 219 -13.90 -3.72 -7.11
CA SER A 219 -14.98 -4.70 -7.12
C SER A 219 -16.26 -4.23 -6.42
N ASN A 220 -16.23 -3.13 -5.65
CA ASN A 220 -17.39 -2.56 -4.99
C ASN A 220 -17.88 -1.34 -5.77
N GLU A 221 -19.18 -1.28 -6.09
CA GLU A 221 -19.77 -0.23 -6.95
C GLU A 221 -19.66 1.18 -6.34
N GLU A 222 -19.81 1.30 -5.01
CA GLU A 222 -19.71 2.60 -4.33
C GLU A 222 -18.26 3.08 -4.26
N ASP A 223 -17.32 2.20 -3.91
CA ASP A 223 -15.89 2.54 -3.89
C ASP A 223 -15.40 2.88 -5.31
N GLU A 224 -15.75 2.08 -6.32
CA GLU A 224 -15.38 2.35 -7.71
C GLU A 224 -15.83 3.76 -8.14
N LYS A 225 -17.09 4.12 -7.84
CA LYS A 225 -17.62 5.46 -8.14
C LYS A 225 -16.85 6.56 -7.40
N LEU A 226 -16.51 6.33 -6.13
CA LEU A 226 -15.74 7.27 -5.34
C LEU A 226 -14.30 7.40 -5.86
N LEU A 227 -13.65 6.30 -6.19
CA LEU A 227 -12.27 6.27 -6.72
C LEU A 227 -12.13 6.99 -8.07
N MET A 228 -13.20 7.07 -8.85
CA MET A 228 -13.24 7.86 -10.09
C MET A 228 -13.54 9.35 -9.86
N ASN A 229 -13.92 9.76 -8.64
CA ASN A 229 -14.21 11.15 -8.32
C ASN A 229 -12.92 11.91 -7.92
N PRO A 230 -12.49 12.95 -8.66
CA PRO A 230 -11.27 13.70 -8.36
C PRO A 230 -11.24 14.28 -6.94
N ALA A 231 -12.37 14.77 -6.43
CA ALA A 231 -12.44 15.33 -5.07
C ALA A 231 -12.25 14.24 -3.98
N TYR A 232 -12.64 13.01 -4.25
CA TYR A 232 -12.40 11.89 -3.35
C TYR A 232 -10.96 11.39 -3.43
N GLN A 233 -10.38 11.34 -4.63
CA GLN A 233 -8.95 11.06 -4.83
C GLN A 233 -8.09 12.05 -4.04
N GLU A 234 -8.41 13.35 -4.11
CA GLU A 234 -7.72 14.37 -3.31
C GLU A 234 -7.81 14.09 -1.81
N LYS A 235 -8.97 13.69 -1.28
CA LYS A 235 -9.12 13.33 0.15
C LYS A 235 -8.25 12.13 0.54
N ILE A 236 -8.19 11.11 -0.32
CA ILE A 236 -7.32 9.95 -0.09
C ILE A 236 -5.86 10.39 -0.06
N ILE A 237 -5.44 11.15 -1.06
CA ILE A 237 -4.05 11.59 -1.19
C ILE A 237 -3.67 12.55 -0.06
N ASP A 238 -4.56 13.44 0.36
CA ASP A 238 -4.35 14.29 1.55
C ASP A 238 -4.15 13.46 2.82
N SER A 239 -4.89 12.38 2.96
CA SER A 239 -4.76 11.48 4.11
C SER A 239 -3.41 10.74 4.09
N ILE A 240 -3.00 10.22 2.93
CA ILE A 240 -1.68 9.59 2.77
C ILE A 240 -0.57 10.60 3.06
N TYR A 241 -0.64 11.78 2.46
CA TYR A 241 0.32 12.86 2.68
C TYR A 241 0.44 13.22 4.16
N LYS A 242 -0.69 13.46 4.85
CA LYS A 242 -0.70 13.77 6.29
C LYS A 242 -0.09 12.63 7.12
N GLY A 243 -0.39 11.38 6.79
CA GLY A 243 0.21 10.22 7.45
C GLY A 243 1.73 10.20 7.29
N ILE A 244 2.25 10.50 6.11
CA ILE A 244 3.69 10.55 5.83
C ILE A 244 4.37 11.70 6.58
N VAL A 245 3.83 12.92 6.50
CA VAL A 245 4.46 14.09 7.17
C VAL A 245 4.38 13.97 8.70
N ASN A 246 3.30 13.39 9.23
CA ASN A 246 3.19 13.09 10.67
C ASN A 246 4.26 12.07 11.10
N PHE A 247 4.46 11.01 10.31
CA PHE A 247 5.49 10.02 10.59
C PHE A 247 6.90 10.63 10.59
N PHE A 248 7.21 11.46 9.60
CA PHE A 248 8.49 12.15 9.53
C PHE A 248 8.63 13.35 10.50
N GLN A 249 7.54 13.73 11.19
CA GLN A 249 7.49 14.90 12.07
C GLN A 249 7.87 16.22 11.35
N ILE A 250 7.44 16.35 10.11
CA ILE A 250 7.59 17.57 9.31
C ILE A 250 6.49 18.56 9.73
N LYS A 251 6.87 19.79 10.07
CA LYS A 251 5.97 20.89 10.47
C LYS A 251 5.64 21.80 9.31
#